data_0dd5e39f4fdd5c4cb25a850afb21fa2f
#
_entry.id   0dd5e39f4fdd5c4cb25a850afb21fa2f
#
_cell.length_a   1.000
_cell.length_b   1.000
_cell.length_c   1.000
_cell.angle_alpha   90.00
_cell.angle_beta   90.00
_cell.angle_gamma   90.00
#
_symmetry.space_group_name_H-M   'P 1'
#
loop_
_entity.id
_entity.type
_entity.pdbx_description
1 polymer ?
#
loop_
_entity_poly.entity_id
_entity_poly.type
_entity_poly.pdbx_seq_one_letter_code
_entity_poly.pdbx_strand_id
1 'polypeptide(L)'
;MRVTAKGANEQECEALMEPVIEDICDKMGDLVYGIDCASLEERVLQLLQEKNTSLAVAESCTGGLLAQRITDIPGASAHFLGGVVTYTEDAKVRLLDMDEDLIAENGVVSMPVAAKMAKRVRKALGSDIGIGITGWAGPDGDDVGLVFVALASRSGCFVRRLQCGHAPRPRIRLIAASNALDMIRRYLTGLDV
;
A
#
# COMPACT_ATOMS: atom_id res chain seq x y z
N MET A 1 15.97 11.12 -1.25
CA MET A 1 17.18 11.95 -1.56
C MET A 1 17.04 13.29 -0.88
N ARG A 2 18.16 14.00 -0.69
CA ARG A 2 18.15 15.35 -0.13
C ARG A 2 18.96 16.25 -1.04
N VAL A 3 18.39 17.36 -1.50
CA VAL A 3 19.07 18.43 -2.22
C VAL A 3 19.26 19.58 -1.25
N THR A 4 20.43 20.21 -1.25
CA THR A 4 20.75 21.34 -0.37
C THR A 4 21.52 22.38 -1.16
N ALA A 5 21.12 23.63 -1.07
CA ALA A 5 21.82 24.77 -1.64
C ALA A 5 22.22 25.79 -0.56
N LYS A 6 23.20 26.64 -0.88
CA LYS A 6 23.59 27.79 -0.08
C LYS A 6 23.58 29.01 -0.97
N GLY A 7 22.79 30.02 -0.62
CA GLY A 7 22.63 31.28 -1.31
C GLY A 7 22.51 32.45 -0.34
N ALA A 8 22.40 33.66 -0.86
CA ALA A 8 22.23 34.87 -0.05
C ALA A 8 20.83 35.02 0.53
N ASN A 9 19.83 34.33 -0.05
CA ASN A 9 18.44 34.32 0.38
C ASN A 9 17.76 33.03 -0.10
N GLU A 10 16.51 32.77 0.34
CA GLU A 10 15.72 31.59 0.02
C GLU A 10 15.49 31.46 -1.49
N GLN A 11 15.17 32.52 -2.17
CA GLN A 11 14.88 32.57 -3.60
C GLN A 11 16.10 32.15 -4.45
N GLU A 12 17.32 32.53 -4.06
CA GLU A 12 18.55 32.10 -4.70
C GLU A 12 18.81 30.60 -4.44
N CYS A 13 18.54 30.11 -3.22
CA CYS A 13 18.65 28.70 -2.89
C CYS A 13 17.65 27.85 -3.71
N GLU A 14 16.40 28.27 -3.82
CA GLU A 14 15.38 27.61 -4.63
C GLU A 14 15.80 27.54 -6.12
N ALA A 15 16.24 28.64 -6.70
CA ALA A 15 16.71 28.69 -8.08
C ALA A 15 17.92 27.79 -8.36
N LEU A 16 18.77 27.55 -7.34
CA LEU A 16 19.90 26.63 -7.45
C LEU A 16 19.47 25.17 -7.31
N MET A 17 18.41 24.89 -6.55
CA MET A 17 17.93 23.52 -6.32
C MET A 17 17.01 23.02 -7.44
N GLU A 18 16.20 23.91 -8.02
CA GLU A 18 15.17 23.55 -9.01
C GLU A 18 15.71 22.70 -10.18
N PRO A 19 16.77 23.09 -10.90
CA PRO A 19 17.29 22.29 -12.01
C PRO A 19 17.84 20.93 -11.57
N VAL A 20 18.32 20.81 -10.34
CA VAL A 20 18.80 19.53 -9.79
C VAL A 20 17.63 18.62 -9.43
N ILE A 21 16.54 19.18 -8.89
CA ILE A 21 15.32 18.44 -8.57
C ILE A 21 14.66 17.94 -9.86
N GLU A 22 14.58 18.80 -10.90
CA GLU A 22 14.06 18.40 -12.22
C GLU A 22 14.86 17.25 -12.83
N ASP A 23 16.20 17.35 -12.85
CA ASP A 23 17.08 16.29 -13.37
C ASP A 23 16.92 14.95 -12.60
N ILE A 24 16.71 15.02 -11.29
CA ILE A 24 16.40 13.84 -10.46
C ILE A 24 15.04 13.26 -10.86
N CYS A 25 14.01 14.08 -10.99
CA CYS A 25 12.67 13.65 -11.36
C CYS A 25 12.66 13.02 -12.77
N ASP A 26 13.35 13.60 -13.72
CA ASP A 26 13.46 13.09 -15.08
C ASP A 26 14.15 11.73 -15.13
N LYS A 27 15.22 11.55 -14.36
CA LYS A 27 15.98 10.30 -14.32
C LYS A 27 15.28 9.18 -13.54
N MET A 28 14.56 9.51 -12.48
CA MET A 28 13.92 8.54 -11.61
C MET A 28 12.44 8.31 -11.94
N GLY A 29 11.83 9.21 -12.68
CA GLY A 29 10.44 9.09 -13.12
C GLY A 29 9.49 8.86 -11.95
N ASP A 30 8.60 7.91 -12.11
CA ASP A 30 7.56 7.55 -11.14
C ASP A 30 8.06 6.88 -9.85
N LEU A 31 9.38 6.66 -9.71
CA LEU A 31 10.00 6.29 -8.43
C LEU A 31 10.03 7.46 -7.45
N VAL A 32 9.97 8.70 -7.95
CA VAL A 32 9.79 9.88 -7.09
C VAL A 32 8.34 9.96 -6.66
N TYR A 33 8.07 9.64 -5.40
CA TYR A 33 6.70 9.63 -4.89
C TYR A 33 6.21 11.01 -4.42
N GLY A 34 7.11 11.96 -4.22
CA GLY A 34 6.80 13.35 -3.85
C GLY A 34 8.06 14.18 -3.63
N ILE A 35 7.89 15.50 -3.66
CA ILE A 35 8.89 16.51 -3.30
C ILE A 35 8.44 17.12 -1.97
N ASP A 36 9.36 17.34 -1.04
CA ASP A 36 9.13 17.90 0.30
C ASP A 36 8.05 17.17 1.12
N CYS A 37 7.90 15.86 0.89
CA CYS A 37 7.10 14.98 1.74
C CYS A 37 8.01 14.06 2.56
N ALA A 38 7.70 13.87 3.85
CA ALA A 38 8.55 13.15 4.77
C ALA A 38 8.52 11.62 4.52
N SER A 39 7.40 11.09 4.01
CA SER A 39 7.21 9.67 3.82
C SER A 39 6.19 9.34 2.72
N LEU A 40 6.19 8.07 2.29
CA LEU A 40 5.20 7.56 1.33
C LEU A 40 3.79 7.56 1.95
N GLU A 41 3.67 7.33 3.25
CA GLU A 41 2.42 7.39 4.01
C GLU A 41 1.80 8.78 3.96
N GLU A 42 2.61 9.80 4.23
CA GLU A 42 2.19 11.19 4.16
C GLU A 42 1.69 11.53 2.74
N ARG A 43 2.46 11.15 1.71
CA ARG A 43 2.04 11.38 0.33
C ARG A 43 0.74 10.68 -0.03
N VAL A 44 0.55 9.44 0.43
CA VAL A 44 -0.71 8.71 0.23
C VAL A 44 -1.88 9.43 0.88
N LEU A 45 -1.74 9.91 2.12
CA LEU A 45 -2.81 10.65 2.79
C LEU A 45 -3.12 11.99 2.12
N GLN A 46 -2.10 12.73 1.67
CA GLN A 46 -2.29 13.95 0.87
C GLN A 46 -3.11 13.65 -0.40
N LEU A 47 -2.76 12.58 -1.13
CA LEU A 47 -3.47 12.17 -2.34
C LEU A 47 -4.92 11.75 -2.06
N LEU A 48 -5.16 11.01 -0.97
CA LEU A 48 -6.52 10.66 -0.55
C LEU A 48 -7.35 11.91 -0.26
N GLN A 49 -6.76 12.92 0.39
CA GLN A 49 -7.38 14.21 0.66
C GLN A 49 -7.64 14.99 -0.63
N GLU A 50 -6.62 15.15 -1.50
CA GLU A 50 -6.74 15.85 -2.79
C GLU A 50 -7.85 15.27 -3.67
N LYS A 51 -8.01 13.92 -3.66
CA LYS A 51 -9.02 13.21 -4.44
C LYS A 51 -10.35 12.98 -3.70
N ASN A 52 -10.45 13.45 -2.46
CA ASN A 52 -11.59 13.20 -1.56
C ASN A 52 -12.01 11.72 -1.56
N THR A 53 -11.03 10.84 -1.37
CA THR A 53 -11.15 9.39 -1.51
C THR A 53 -10.88 8.71 -0.18
N SER A 54 -11.65 7.70 0.14
CA SER A 54 -11.54 6.92 1.39
C SER A 54 -10.88 5.56 1.16
N LEU A 55 -10.21 5.06 2.20
CA LEU A 55 -9.39 3.84 2.18
C LEU A 55 -9.80 2.89 3.31
N ALA A 56 -9.82 1.59 3.01
CA ALA A 56 -9.91 0.50 3.98
C ALA A 56 -8.90 -0.60 3.66
N VAL A 57 -8.43 -1.34 4.67
CA VAL A 57 -7.41 -2.38 4.49
C VAL A 57 -7.80 -3.71 5.14
N ALA A 58 -7.45 -4.82 4.48
CA ALA A 58 -7.53 -6.18 5.01
C ALA A 58 -6.14 -6.82 4.97
N GLU A 59 -5.58 -7.08 6.13
CA GLU A 59 -4.22 -7.56 6.28
C GLU A 59 -4.18 -9.00 6.77
N SER A 60 -3.25 -9.80 6.26
CA SER A 60 -2.93 -11.12 6.77
C SER A 60 -1.47 -11.12 7.26
N CYS A 61 -0.51 -11.46 6.43
CA CYS A 61 0.90 -11.58 6.83
C CYS A 61 1.53 -10.27 7.37
N THR A 62 1.00 -9.12 7.01
CA THR A 62 1.45 -7.81 7.53
C THR A 62 0.95 -7.53 8.95
N GLY A 63 -0.16 -8.16 9.38
CA GLY A 63 -0.60 -8.17 10.78
C GLY A 63 -0.87 -6.79 11.37
N GLY A 64 -1.46 -5.88 10.60
CA GLY A 64 -1.78 -4.50 11.01
C GLY A 64 -0.69 -3.47 10.69
N LEU A 65 0.43 -3.88 10.08
CA LEU A 65 1.54 -2.96 9.80
C LEU A 65 1.15 -1.85 8.80
N LEU A 66 0.33 -2.15 7.79
CA LEU A 66 -0.14 -1.13 6.85
C LEU A 66 -1.06 -0.13 7.56
N ALA A 67 -2.02 -0.62 8.33
CA ALA A 67 -2.92 0.23 9.11
C ALA A 67 -2.15 1.10 10.12
N GLN A 68 -1.18 0.54 10.82
CA GLN A 68 -0.29 1.28 11.73
C GLN A 68 0.42 2.42 10.99
N ARG A 69 1.11 2.13 9.88
CA ARG A 69 1.87 3.12 9.10
C ARG A 69 0.99 4.27 8.62
N ILE A 70 -0.26 3.99 8.24
CA ILE A 70 -1.23 5.03 7.84
C ILE A 70 -1.64 5.87 9.05
N THR A 71 -1.93 5.23 10.18
CA THR A 71 -2.41 5.91 11.40
C THR A 71 -1.30 6.63 12.17
N ASP A 72 -0.03 6.35 11.89
CA ASP A 72 1.11 7.13 12.41
C ASP A 72 1.11 8.58 11.90
N ILE A 73 0.38 8.86 10.79
CA ILE A 73 0.25 10.22 10.26
C ILE A 73 -0.98 10.93 10.84
N PRO A 74 -0.81 12.10 11.48
CA PRO A 74 -1.94 12.88 12.00
C PRO A 74 -2.97 13.21 10.92
N GLY A 75 -4.25 13.13 11.28
CA GLY A 75 -5.35 13.42 10.36
C GLY A 75 -5.80 12.23 9.49
N ALA A 76 -5.18 11.06 9.62
CA ALA A 76 -5.51 9.87 8.83
C ALA A 76 -7.00 9.50 8.89
N SER A 77 -7.67 9.72 10.02
CA SER A 77 -9.10 9.38 10.22
C SER A 77 -10.08 10.08 9.27
N ALA A 78 -9.66 11.16 8.62
CA ALA A 78 -10.50 11.83 7.62
C ALA A 78 -10.69 10.98 6.35
N HIS A 79 -9.76 10.09 6.03
CA HIS A 79 -9.75 9.31 4.79
C HIS A 79 -9.54 7.80 5.02
N PHE A 80 -8.91 7.40 6.11
CA PHE A 80 -8.74 5.99 6.48
C PHE A 80 -9.90 5.54 7.37
N LEU A 81 -10.82 4.76 6.82
CA LEU A 81 -12.03 4.31 7.52
C LEU A 81 -11.75 3.15 8.48
N GLY A 82 -10.61 2.49 8.34
CA GLY A 82 -10.20 1.40 9.21
C GLY A 82 -9.66 0.19 8.47
N GLY A 83 -9.40 -0.87 9.22
CA GLY A 83 -8.88 -2.11 8.68
C GLY A 83 -9.15 -3.31 9.57
N VAL A 84 -8.99 -4.50 8.99
CA VAL A 84 -9.12 -5.78 9.69
C VAL A 84 -7.87 -6.63 9.49
N VAL A 85 -7.46 -7.33 10.53
CA VAL A 85 -6.40 -8.34 10.47
C VAL A 85 -7.05 -9.72 10.40
N THR A 86 -7.09 -10.31 9.21
CA THR A 86 -7.66 -11.62 8.93
C THR A 86 -6.53 -12.64 8.77
N TYR A 87 -5.93 -13.02 9.90
CA TYR A 87 -4.67 -13.76 9.93
C TYR A 87 -4.85 -15.24 9.58
N THR A 88 -5.96 -15.83 9.97
CA THR A 88 -6.34 -17.22 9.68
C THR A 88 -7.36 -17.29 8.54
N GLU A 89 -7.57 -18.47 7.98
CA GLU A 89 -8.64 -18.73 7.00
C GLU A 89 -10.01 -18.45 7.61
N ASP A 90 -10.28 -18.97 8.80
CA ASP A 90 -11.52 -18.74 9.55
C ASP A 90 -11.80 -17.23 9.76
N ALA A 91 -10.76 -16.44 10.09
CA ALA A 91 -10.92 -15.00 10.21
C ALA A 91 -11.26 -14.32 8.87
N LYS A 92 -10.73 -14.82 7.74
CA LYS A 92 -11.10 -14.31 6.40
C LYS A 92 -12.56 -14.60 6.08
N VAL A 93 -13.02 -15.79 6.38
CA VAL A 93 -14.42 -16.19 6.19
C VAL A 93 -15.34 -15.35 7.06
N ARG A 94 -15.11 -15.31 8.36
CA ARG A 94 -16.02 -14.65 9.34
C ARG A 94 -16.04 -13.13 9.24
N LEU A 95 -14.87 -12.48 9.09
CA LEU A 95 -14.78 -11.02 9.14
C LEU A 95 -14.97 -10.36 7.77
N LEU A 96 -14.64 -11.08 6.69
CA LEU A 96 -14.74 -10.54 5.32
C LEU A 96 -15.82 -11.23 4.49
N ASP A 97 -16.59 -12.15 5.08
CA ASP A 97 -17.61 -12.92 4.37
C ASP A 97 -17.03 -13.54 3.08
N MET A 98 -15.86 -14.19 3.20
CA MET A 98 -15.20 -14.85 2.08
C MET A 98 -15.74 -16.28 1.91
N ASP A 99 -15.82 -16.71 0.68
CA ASP A 99 -16.24 -18.07 0.33
C ASP A 99 -15.13 -19.06 0.72
N GLU A 100 -15.46 -20.09 1.50
CA GLU A 100 -14.53 -21.16 1.88
C GLU A 100 -13.99 -21.91 0.65
N ASP A 101 -14.85 -22.18 -0.33
CA ASP A 101 -14.48 -22.82 -1.59
C ASP A 101 -13.40 -22.05 -2.34
N LEU A 102 -13.48 -20.71 -2.36
CA LEU A 102 -12.46 -19.88 -3.00
C LEU A 102 -11.07 -20.10 -2.38
N ILE A 103 -11.02 -20.24 -1.05
CA ILE A 103 -9.77 -20.48 -0.33
C ILE A 103 -9.28 -21.91 -0.57
N ALA A 104 -10.17 -22.88 -0.52
CA ALA A 104 -9.85 -24.30 -0.72
C ALA A 104 -9.30 -24.57 -2.14
N GLU A 105 -9.91 -23.97 -3.16
CA GLU A 105 -9.51 -24.15 -4.57
C GLU A 105 -8.21 -23.45 -4.93
N ASN A 106 -7.94 -22.25 -4.37
CA ASN A 106 -6.83 -21.40 -4.79
C ASN A 106 -5.67 -21.32 -3.78
N GLY A 107 -5.87 -21.82 -2.58
CA GLY A 107 -4.95 -21.61 -1.46
C GLY A 107 -5.10 -20.23 -0.82
N VAL A 108 -4.80 -20.15 0.48
CA VAL A 108 -4.94 -18.93 1.29
C VAL A 108 -4.02 -17.79 0.82
N VAL A 109 -2.88 -18.11 0.20
CA VAL A 109 -1.94 -17.16 -0.39
C VAL A 109 -2.04 -17.23 -1.91
N SER A 110 -2.94 -16.47 -2.47
CA SER A 110 -3.20 -16.47 -3.90
C SER A 110 -3.75 -15.12 -4.37
N MET A 111 -3.66 -14.89 -5.67
CA MET A 111 -4.20 -13.70 -6.32
C MET A 111 -5.72 -13.56 -6.13
N PRO A 112 -6.55 -14.61 -6.32
CA PRO A 112 -7.99 -14.53 -6.09
C PRO A 112 -8.36 -14.18 -4.64
N VAL A 113 -7.64 -14.73 -3.66
CA VAL A 113 -7.86 -14.46 -2.24
C VAL A 113 -7.50 -13.01 -1.90
N ALA A 114 -6.35 -12.49 -2.35
CA ALA A 114 -5.99 -11.08 -2.15
C ALA A 114 -7.04 -10.14 -2.76
N ALA A 115 -7.47 -10.41 -4.00
CA ALA A 115 -8.49 -9.63 -4.70
C ALA A 115 -9.83 -9.64 -3.96
N LYS A 116 -10.24 -10.80 -3.45
CA LYS A 116 -11.48 -10.94 -2.66
C LYS A 116 -11.39 -10.17 -1.35
N MET A 117 -10.26 -10.27 -0.62
CA MET A 117 -10.02 -9.50 0.61
C MET A 117 -10.17 -7.99 0.37
N ALA A 118 -9.54 -7.45 -0.69
CA ALA A 118 -9.64 -6.04 -1.05
C ALA A 118 -11.09 -5.61 -1.34
N LYS A 119 -11.82 -6.39 -2.14
CA LYS A 119 -13.22 -6.12 -2.48
C LYS A 119 -14.13 -6.16 -1.24
N ARG A 120 -13.90 -7.14 -0.35
CA ARG A 120 -14.75 -7.35 0.83
C ARG A 120 -14.53 -6.28 1.89
N VAL A 121 -13.28 -5.89 2.19
CA VAL A 121 -13.03 -4.82 3.16
C VAL A 121 -13.56 -3.46 2.64
N ARG A 122 -13.38 -3.20 1.35
CA ARG A 122 -13.97 -2.03 0.69
C ARG A 122 -15.47 -1.96 0.89
N LYS A 123 -16.17 -3.08 0.64
CA LYS A 123 -17.64 -3.18 0.82
C LYS A 123 -18.04 -3.05 2.28
N ALA A 124 -17.35 -3.73 3.18
CA ALA A 124 -17.68 -3.80 4.60
C ALA A 124 -17.60 -2.42 5.29
N LEU A 125 -16.58 -1.62 4.91
CA LEU A 125 -16.37 -0.29 5.48
C LEU A 125 -16.91 0.86 4.60
N GLY A 126 -17.46 0.55 3.42
CA GLY A 126 -18.02 1.55 2.51
C GLY A 126 -16.97 2.50 1.93
N SER A 127 -15.71 2.09 1.84
CA SER A 127 -14.62 2.92 1.30
C SER A 127 -14.61 2.97 -0.22
N ASP A 128 -13.90 3.96 -0.78
CA ASP A 128 -13.69 4.06 -2.22
C ASP A 128 -12.61 3.09 -2.70
N ILE A 129 -11.57 2.89 -1.89
CA ILE A 129 -10.47 1.96 -2.13
C ILE A 129 -10.41 0.92 -1.02
N GLY A 130 -10.22 -0.35 -1.40
CA GLY A 130 -9.92 -1.45 -0.47
C GLY A 130 -8.58 -2.07 -0.81
N ILE A 131 -7.73 -2.33 0.18
CA ILE A 131 -6.49 -3.09 0.04
C ILE A 131 -6.65 -4.46 0.67
N GLY A 132 -6.16 -5.49 -0.01
CA GLY A 132 -6.08 -6.86 0.51
C GLY A 132 -4.64 -7.37 0.42
N ILE A 133 -4.10 -7.91 1.53
CA ILE A 133 -2.73 -8.45 1.57
C ILE A 133 -2.76 -9.87 2.12
N THR A 134 -2.23 -10.83 1.36
CA THR A 134 -1.98 -12.19 1.83
C THR A 134 -0.61 -12.67 1.37
N GLY A 135 0.07 -13.52 2.17
CA GLY A 135 1.42 -13.95 1.81
C GLY A 135 2.10 -14.81 2.87
N TRP A 136 3.19 -15.44 2.47
CA TRP A 136 4.08 -16.22 3.32
C TRP A 136 5.27 -15.37 3.78
N ALA A 137 5.20 -14.86 5.00
CA ALA A 137 6.29 -14.03 5.57
C ALA A 137 7.39 -14.87 6.26
N GLY A 138 7.25 -16.20 6.28
CA GLY A 138 8.20 -17.11 6.90
C GLY A 138 8.15 -17.15 8.45
N PRO A 139 8.93 -18.07 9.09
CA PRO A 139 9.84 -19.03 8.43
C PRO A 139 9.09 -20.17 7.73
N ASP A 140 7.84 -20.46 8.16
CA ASP A 140 7.01 -21.52 7.63
C ASP A 140 6.16 -21.02 6.47
N GLY A 141 5.83 -21.93 5.53
CA GLY A 141 5.01 -21.66 4.36
C GLY A 141 5.57 -22.32 3.09
N ASP A 142 4.70 -22.52 2.10
CA ASP A 142 5.05 -23.25 0.88
C ASP A 142 6.02 -22.47 -0.03
N ASP A 143 5.87 -21.13 -0.06
CA ASP A 143 6.72 -20.24 -0.85
C ASP A 143 7.03 -18.96 -0.05
N VAL A 144 7.96 -19.08 0.89
CA VAL A 144 8.36 -17.97 1.76
C VAL A 144 8.85 -16.78 0.92
N GLY A 145 8.28 -15.61 1.17
CA GLY A 145 8.53 -14.39 0.40
C GLY A 145 7.49 -14.10 -0.67
N LEU A 146 6.63 -15.05 -1.01
CA LEU A 146 5.49 -14.80 -1.88
C LEU A 146 4.43 -13.99 -1.15
N VAL A 147 4.05 -12.84 -1.70
CA VAL A 147 2.97 -11.98 -1.21
C VAL A 147 2.14 -11.48 -2.37
N PHE A 148 0.83 -11.44 -2.19
CA PHE A 148 -0.11 -10.77 -3.08
C PHE A 148 -0.69 -9.54 -2.39
N VAL A 149 -0.63 -8.41 -3.08
CA VAL A 149 -1.24 -7.14 -2.69
C VAL A 149 -2.28 -6.79 -3.72
N ALA A 150 -3.52 -6.60 -3.30
CA ALA A 150 -4.62 -6.23 -4.18
C ALA A 150 -5.18 -4.86 -3.81
N LEU A 151 -5.53 -4.06 -4.82
CA LEU A 151 -6.27 -2.82 -4.71
C LEU A 151 -7.59 -2.97 -5.44
N ALA A 152 -8.70 -2.77 -4.75
CA ALA A 152 -10.04 -2.77 -5.31
C ALA A 152 -10.66 -1.37 -5.23
N SER A 153 -11.25 -0.93 -6.34
CA SER A 153 -11.95 0.36 -6.46
C SER A 153 -13.23 0.20 -7.29
N ARG A 154 -13.88 1.31 -7.62
CA ARG A 154 -15.00 1.31 -8.58
C ARG A 154 -14.55 1.00 -10.01
N SER A 155 -13.33 1.38 -10.38
CA SER A 155 -12.77 1.18 -11.72
C SER A 155 -12.22 -0.23 -11.96
N GLY A 156 -12.07 -1.05 -10.91
CA GLY A 156 -11.55 -2.40 -11.05
C GLY A 156 -10.81 -2.93 -9.83
N CYS A 157 -10.12 -4.04 -10.06
CA CYS A 157 -9.28 -4.67 -9.05
C CYS A 157 -7.92 -5.03 -9.67
N PHE A 158 -6.87 -4.49 -9.09
CA PHE A 158 -5.48 -4.70 -9.50
C PHE A 158 -4.79 -5.59 -8.49
N VAL A 159 -3.93 -6.50 -8.94
CA VAL A 159 -3.20 -7.39 -8.04
C VAL A 159 -1.73 -7.42 -8.42
N ARG A 160 -0.87 -7.14 -7.46
CA ARG A 160 0.58 -7.23 -7.59
C ARG A 160 1.08 -8.48 -6.88
N ARG A 161 1.85 -9.29 -7.59
CA ARG A 161 2.58 -10.43 -7.03
C ARG A 161 3.98 -9.97 -6.65
N LEU A 162 4.38 -10.21 -5.41
CA LEU A 162 5.70 -9.91 -4.89
C LEU A 162 6.43 -11.22 -4.60
N GLN A 163 7.72 -11.28 -4.94
CA GLN A 163 8.63 -12.34 -4.55
C GLN A 163 9.80 -11.72 -3.78
N CYS A 164 9.70 -11.74 -2.45
CA CYS A 164 10.68 -11.12 -1.56
C CYS A 164 11.90 -12.02 -1.28
N GLY A 165 11.93 -13.22 -1.86
CA GLY A 165 12.97 -14.21 -1.60
C GLY A 165 13.04 -14.61 -0.12
N HIS A 166 14.21 -15.06 0.33
CA HIS A 166 14.45 -15.48 1.72
C HIS A 166 14.76 -14.31 2.67
N ALA A 167 14.13 -13.15 2.45
CA ALA A 167 14.30 -12.02 3.37
C ALA A 167 13.72 -12.35 4.76
N PRO A 168 14.26 -11.76 5.84
CA PRO A 168 13.70 -11.94 7.19
C PRO A 168 12.23 -11.49 7.25
N ARG A 169 11.42 -12.19 8.04
CA ARG A 169 9.99 -11.93 8.22
C ARG A 169 9.61 -10.44 8.39
N PRO A 170 10.30 -9.63 9.24
CA PRO A 170 9.97 -8.22 9.36
C PRO A 170 10.16 -7.44 8.04
N ARG A 171 11.18 -7.82 7.25
CA ARG A 171 11.45 -7.18 5.96
C ARG A 171 10.41 -7.55 4.90
N ILE A 172 9.95 -8.80 4.84
CA ILE A 172 8.87 -9.22 3.92
C ILE A 172 7.61 -8.43 4.22
N ARG A 173 7.23 -8.30 5.50
CA ARG A 173 6.07 -7.52 5.95
C ARG A 173 6.20 -6.04 5.56
N LEU A 174 7.39 -5.45 5.75
CA LEU A 174 7.67 -4.07 5.39
C LEU A 174 7.56 -3.85 3.87
N ILE A 175 8.13 -4.75 3.05
CA ILE A 175 8.04 -4.70 1.59
C ILE A 175 6.58 -4.78 1.15
N ALA A 176 5.80 -5.70 1.72
CA ALA A 176 4.38 -5.85 1.40
C ALA A 176 3.58 -4.57 1.72
N ALA A 177 3.74 -4.00 2.90
CA ALA A 177 3.07 -2.75 3.29
C ALA A 177 3.51 -1.56 2.42
N SER A 178 4.81 -1.45 2.08
CA SER A 178 5.31 -0.40 1.20
C SER A 178 4.77 -0.51 -0.22
N ASN A 179 4.65 -1.74 -0.75
CA ASN A 179 4.02 -1.95 -2.05
C ASN A 179 2.52 -1.62 -2.04
N ALA A 180 1.81 -1.88 -0.94
CA ALA A 180 0.42 -1.47 -0.82
C ALA A 180 0.27 0.06 -0.86
N LEU A 181 1.12 0.81 -0.15
CA LEU A 181 1.14 2.27 -0.20
C LEU A 181 1.49 2.78 -1.61
N ASP A 182 2.47 2.17 -2.27
CA ASP A 182 2.82 2.54 -3.65
C ASP A 182 1.69 2.26 -4.64
N MET A 183 0.99 1.13 -4.52
CA MET A 183 -0.20 0.85 -5.35
C MET A 183 -1.30 1.90 -5.15
N ILE A 184 -1.55 2.34 -3.92
CA ILE A 184 -2.52 3.41 -3.64
C ILE A 184 -2.07 4.70 -4.30
N ARG A 185 -0.81 5.11 -4.13
CA ARG A 185 -0.23 6.30 -4.75
C ARG A 185 -0.38 6.26 -6.26
N ARG A 186 0.08 5.17 -6.91
CA ARG A 186 0.02 5.00 -8.37
C ARG A 186 -1.42 5.08 -8.88
N TYR A 187 -2.34 4.41 -8.23
CA TYR A 187 -3.77 4.47 -8.56
C TYR A 187 -4.32 5.91 -8.50
N LEU A 188 -4.02 6.65 -7.42
CA LEU A 188 -4.52 8.01 -7.23
C LEU A 188 -3.87 9.03 -8.17
N THR A 189 -2.66 8.77 -8.66
CA THR A 189 -1.95 9.60 -9.64
C THR A 189 -2.16 9.19 -11.09
N GLY A 190 -2.93 8.11 -11.35
CA GLY A 190 -3.20 7.62 -12.71
C GLY A 190 -2.04 6.89 -13.37
N LEU A 191 -1.07 6.43 -12.58
CA LEU A 191 0.03 5.57 -13.02
C LEU A 191 -0.42 4.11 -13.07
N ASP A 192 0.32 3.27 -13.80
CA ASP A 192 0.08 1.83 -13.85
C ASP A 192 0.28 1.20 -12.46
N VAL A 193 -0.67 0.34 -12.04
CA VAL A 193 -0.76 -0.22 -10.67
C VAL A 193 -0.18 -1.64 -10.59
#